data_f0ea8367a5903a71eef78e4acf95fdb1
#
_entry.id   f0ea8367a5903a71eef78e4acf95fdb1
#
_cell.length_a   1.000
_cell.length_b   1.000
_cell.length_c   1.000
_cell.angle_alpha   90.00
_cell.angle_beta   90.00
_cell.angle_gamma   90.00
#
_symmetry.space_group_name_H-M   'P 1'
#
loop_
_entity.id
_entity.type
_entity.pdbx_description
1 polymer ?
#
loop_
_entity_poly.entity_id
_entity_poly.type
_entity_poly.pdbx_seq_one_letter_code
_entity_poly.pdbx_strand_id
1 'polypeptide(L)'
;MINILVADDHQLLIDGIKSTLAGVEDIRVVAEANNGYEVLEKLASGIEADIILMDINMPKLDGLNCTKMVLKDFPDIRIIALSQFDEKRFVKQMVKNGASGYLLKDVGKDELLIAIRAVYNGENYYFDQVSVSEINKELRKEAGNTLFPNLTERESEILVLISKGFSTQQIADMLFISINTVETHRAHLIDKADVNNTAGLIRWAALNALLE
;
A
#
# COMPACT_ATOMS: atom_id res chain seq x y z
N MET A 1 6.48 -27.06 -2.50
CA MET A 1 5.79 -26.79 -1.20
C MET A 1 5.68 -25.29 -1.07
N ILE A 2 4.49 -24.74 -0.95
CA ILE A 2 4.25 -23.30 -0.81
C ILE A 2 4.22 -22.96 0.67
N ASN A 3 5.14 -22.14 1.12
CA ASN A 3 5.23 -21.70 2.52
C ASN A 3 4.42 -20.41 2.71
N ILE A 4 3.45 -20.44 3.62
CA ILE A 4 2.55 -19.33 3.90
C ILE A 4 2.84 -18.76 5.28
N LEU A 5 3.00 -17.43 5.38
CA LEU A 5 2.88 -16.69 6.62
C LEU A 5 1.49 -16.06 6.67
N VAL A 6 0.76 -16.25 7.78
CA VAL A 6 -0.57 -15.63 7.97
C VAL A 6 -0.44 -14.49 8.96
N ALA A 7 -0.86 -13.29 8.56
CA ALA A 7 -0.82 -12.08 9.37
C ALA A 7 -2.22 -11.50 9.54
N ASP A 8 -2.77 -11.60 10.74
CA ASP A 8 -4.09 -11.07 11.13
C ASP A 8 -4.13 -10.87 12.64
N ASP A 9 -4.78 -9.85 13.14
CA ASP A 9 -4.93 -9.62 14.59
C ASP A 9 -6.06 -10.47 15.22
N HIS A 10 -6.84 -11.17 14.40
CA HIS A 10 -7.90 -12.08 14.83
C HIS A 10 -7.41 -13.53 14.83
N GLN A 11 -7.02 -14.05 16.00
CA GLN A 11 -6.51 -15.43 16.14
C GLN A 11 -7.47 -16.49 15.57
N LEU A 12 -8.77 -16.30 15.74
CA LEU A 12 -9.78 -17.24 15.21
C LEU A 12 -9.72 -17.36 13.68
N LEU A 13 -9.40 -16.27 12.97
CA LEU A 13 -9.24 -16.28 11.52
C LEU A 13 -7.95 -17.01 11.12
N ILE A 14 -6.85 -16.75 11.83
CA ILE A 14 -5.60 -17.50 11.62
C ILE A 14 -5.83 -18.99 11.79
N ASP A 15 -6.49 -19.41 12.85
CA ASP A 15 -6.81 -20.83 13.12
C ASP A 15 -7.73 -21.40 12.05
N GLY A 16 -8.70 -20.63 11.57
CA GLY A 16 -9.57 -20.98 10.45
C GLY A 16 -8.80 -21.21 9.14
N ILE A 17 -7.88 -20.30 8.79
CA ILE A 17 -7.01 -20.46 7.60
C ILE A 17 -6.12 -21.68 7.76
N LYS A 18 -5.47 -21.86 8.92
CA LYS A 18 -4.64 -23.06 9.20
C LYS A 18 -5.44 -24.34 9.05
N SER A 19 -6.65 -24.39 9.58
CA SER A 19 -7.55 -25.54 9.45
C SER A 19 -7.97 -25.79 8.01
N THR A 20 -8.23 -24.72 7.25
CA THR A 20 -8.61 -24.78 5.83
C THR A 20 -7.49 -25.34 4.96
N LEU A 21 -6.24 -24.95 5.27
CA LEU A 21 -5.04 -25.38 4.56
C LEU A 21 -4.49 -26.71 5.09
N ALA A 22 -4.93 -27.19 6.26
CA ALA A 22 -4.55 -28.49 6.77
C ALA A 22 -4.97 -29.61 5.81
N GLY A 23 -4.03 -30.49 5.48
CA GLY A 23 -4.27 -31.60 4.53
C GLY A 23 -4.17 -31.23 3.06
N VAL A 24 -3.77 -29.99 2.73
CA VAL A 24 -3.39 -29.60 1.38
C VAL A 24 -1.90 -29.93 1.20
N GLU A 25 -1.59 -30.88 0.31
CA GLU A 25 -0.25 -31.49 0.23
C GLU A 25 0.85 -30.51 -0.22
N ASP A 26 0.50 -29.52 -1.02
CA ASP A 26 1.43 -28.56 -1.64
C ASP A 26 1.55 -27.22 -0.89
N ILE A 27 0.81 -27.03 0.22
CA ILE A 27 0.77 -25.76 0.96
C ILE A 27 1.03 -25.99 2.45
N ARG A 28 1.82 -25.12 3.07
CA ARG A 28 2.13 -25.18 4.50
C ARG A 28 2.13 -23.80 5.14
N VAL A 29 1.45 -23.63 6.26
CA VAL A 29 1.59 -22.43 7.09
C VAL A 29 2.85 -22.59 7.94
N VAL A 30 3.84 -21.71 7.74
CA VAL A 30 5.15 -21.73 8.40
C VAL A 30 5.25 -20.76 9.56
N ALA A 31 4.44 -19.69 9.55
CA ALA A 31 4.39 -18.71 10.62
C ALA A 31 3.04 -17.99 10.66
N GLU A 32 2.77 -17.38 11.81
CA GLU A 32 1.61 -16.53 12.04
C GLU A 32 2.07 -15.24 12.75
N ALA A 33 1.40 -14.11 12.51
CA ALA A 33 1.72 -12.81 13.09
C ALA A 33 0.42 -12.05 13.39
N ASN A 34 0.40 -11.28 14.48
CA ASN A 34 -0.78 -10.51 14.91
C ASN A 34 -0.67 -9.01 14.59
N ASN A 35 0.39 -8.60 13.94
CA ASN A 35 0.60 -7.24 13.45
C ASN A 35 1.80 -7.21 12.50
N GLY A 36 1.95 -6.11 11.76
CA GLY A 36 3.02 -5.98 10.77
C GLY A 36 4.44 -6.00 11.32
N TYR A 37 4.67 -5.57 12.57
CA TYR A 37 6.01 -5.68 13.17
C TYR A 37 6.41 -7.13 13.43
N GLU A 38 5.47 -7.98 13.86
CA GLU A 38 5.72 -9.41 14.02
C GLU A 38 6.01 -10.10 12.68
N VAL A 39 5.38 -9.67 11.58
CA VAL A 39 5.71 -10.14 10.23
C VAL A 39 7.19 -9.87 9.94
N LEU A 40 7.63 -8.61 10.10
CA LEU A 40 9.01 -8.20 9.82
C LEU A 40 10.02 -8.93 10.72
N GLU A 41 9.71 -9.11 12.01
CA GLU A 41 10.55 -9.84 12.96
C GLU A 41 10.73 -11.30 12.55
N LYS A 42 9.64 -11.98 12.16
CA LYS A 42 9.69 -13.38 11.70
C LYS A 42 10.51 -13.54 10.42
N LEU A 43 10.34 -12.67 9.46
CA LEU A 43 11.13 -12.70 8.24
C LEU A 43 12.63 -12.42 8.54
N ALA A 44 12.91 -11.44 9.39
CA ALA A 44 14.28 -11.14 9.81
C ALA A 44 14.93 -12.28 10.64
N SER A 45 14.14 -13.10 11.31
CA SER A 45 14.62 -14.29 12.04
C SER A 45 14.89 -15.50 11.13
N GLY A 46 14.68 -15.37 9.81
CA GLY A 46 14.96 -16.42 8.83
C GLY A 46 13.78 -17.35 8.53
N ILE A 47 12.54 -16.95 8.85
CA ILE A 47 11.36 -17.67 8.36
C ILE A 47 11.26 -17.50 6.84
N GLU A 48 11.31 -18.62 6.13
CA GLU A 48 11.15 -18.65 4.69
C GLU A 48 9.66 -18.78 4.34
N ALA A 49 9.08 -17.69 3.84
CA ALA A 49 7.72 -17.64 3.33
C ALA A 49 7.74 -17.26 1.86
N ASP A 50 6.96 -17.99 1.04
CA ASP A 50 6.76 -17.67 -0.36
C ASP A 50 5.63 -16.62 -0.51
N ILE A 51 4.60 -16.75 0.32
CA ILE A 51 3.41 -15.89 0.30
C ILE A 51 3.06 -15.45 1.72
N ILE A 52 2.66 -14.19 1.86
CA ILE A 52 2.05 -13.68 3.07
C ILE A 52 0.56 -13.43 2.79
N LEU A 53 -0.31 -14.08 3.57
CA LEU A 53 -1.73 -13.70 3.67
C LEU A 53 -1.80 -12.56 4.68
N MET A 54 -2.05 -11.35 4.21
CA MET A 54 -1.89 -10.10 4.98
C MET A 54 -3.22 -9.42 5.24
N ASP A 55 -3.66 -9.38 6.48
CA ASP A 55 -4.76 -8.48 6.84
C ASP A 55 -4.37 -7.03 6.64
N ILE A 56 -5.31 -6.24 6.15
CA ILE A 56 -5.12 -4.79 5.94
C ILE A 56 -5.14 -4.05 7.28
N ASN A 57 -6.06 -4.40 8.17
CA ASN A 57 -6.34 -3.66 9.39
C ASN A 57 -5.76 -4.33 10.63
N MET A 58 -4.47 -4.22 10.82
CA MET A 58 -3.79 -4.72 12.02
C MET A 58 -3.34 -3.57 12.93
N PRO A 59 -3.28 -3.79 14.26
CA PRO A 59 -2.75 -2.81 15.21
C PRO A 59 -1.24 -2.60 15.02
N LYS A 60 -0.72 -1.49 15.54
CA LYS A 60 0.70 -1.09 15.55
C LYS A 60 1.27 -0.77 14.16
N LEU A 61 1.33 -1.74 13.26
CA LEU A 61 1.72 -1.60 11.87
C LEU A 61 0.67 -2.33 11.02
N ASP A 62 -0.09 -1.56 10.25
CA ASP A 62 -1.13 -2.05 9.35
C ASP A 62 -0.56 -2.79 8.14
N GLY A 63 -1.41 -3.56 7.45
CA GLY A 63 -1.00 -4.37 6.32
C GLY A 63 -0.57 -3.57 5.09
N LEU A 64 -1.10 -2.34 4.91
CA LEU A 64 -0.71 -1.47 3.80
C LEU A 64 0.76 -1.04 3.93
N ASN A 65 1.14 -0.56 5.13
CA ASN A 65 2.50 -0.12 5.40
C ASN A 65 3.45 -1.31 5.56
N CYS A 66 3.00 -2.41 6.18
CA CYS A 66 3.77 -3.65 6.27
C CYS A 66 4.13 -4.19 4.88
N THR A 67 3.17 -4.21 3.94
CA THR A 67 3.41 -4.63 2.55
C THR A 67 4.56 -3.88 1.90
N LYS A 68 4.60 -2.54 2.03
CA LYS A 68 5.70 -1.73 1.49
C LYS A 68 7.05 -2.10 2.08
N MET A 69 7.09 -2.30 3.41
CA MET A 69 8.33 -2.63 4.12
C MET A 69 8.81 -4.03 3.75
N VAL A 70 7.91 -5.02 3.73
CA VAL A 70 8.24 -6.39 3.33
C VAL A 70 8.81 -6.43 1.92
N LEU A 71 8.12 -5.85 0.94
CA LEU A 71 8.55 -5.92 -0.46
C LEU A 71 9.83 -5.11 -0.76
N LYS A 72 10.16 -4.13 0.08
CA LYS A 72 11.44 -3.43 0.00
C LYS A 72 12.61 -4.31 0.44
N ASP A 73 12.46 -5.04 1.55
CA ASP A 73 13.53 -5.80 2.16
C ASP A 73 13.55 -7.28 1.71
N PHE A 74 12.40 -7.80 1.27
CA PHE A 74 12.17 -9.18 0.81
C PHE A 74 11.38 -9.18 -0.53
N PRO A 75 11.99 -8.76 -1.65
CA PRO A 75 11.28 -8.55 -2.92
C PRO A 75 10.74 -9.83 -3.57
N ASP A 76 11.24 -11.00 -3.18
CA ASP A 76 10.80 -12.29 -3.71
C ASP A 76 9.51 -12.81 -3.05
N ILE A 77 9.14 -12.26 -1.89
CA ILE A 77 7.91 -12.63 -1.19
C ILE A 77 6.71 -12.03 -1.93
N ARG A 78 5.65 -12.80 -2.07
CA ARG A 78 4.38 -12.34 -2.64
C ARG A 78 3.36 -12.08 -1.54
N ILE A 79 2.50 -11.10 -1.76
CA ILE A 79 1.50 -10.71 -0.75
C ILE A 79 0.11 -10.82 -1.35
N ILE A 80 -0.76 -11.56 -0.65
CA ILE A 80 -2.20 -11.59 -0.87
C ILE A 80 -2.86 -10.85 0.31
N ALA A 81 -3.49 -9.71 0.02
CA ALA A 81 -4.26 -9.00 1.03
C ALA A 81 -5.53 -9.76 1.38
N LEU A 82 -5.85 -9.80 2.66
CA LEU A 82 -7.14 -10.24 3.18
C LEU A 82 -7.90 -9.04 3.74
N SER A 83 -9.17 -8.87 3.39
CA SER A 83 -9.96 -7.73 3.83
C SER A 83 -11.41 -8.11 4.12
N GLN A 84 -12.02 -7.41 5.06
CA GLN A 84 -13.48 -7.44 5.25
C GLN A 84 -14.20 -6.50 4.27
N PHE A 85 -13.47 -5.66 3.54
CA PHE A 85 -14.01 -4.61 2.69
C PHE A 85 -13.73 -4.88 1.21
N ASP A 86 -14.76 -4.72 0.38
CA ASP A 86 -14.70 -4.80 -1.08
C ASP A 86 -14.41 -3.45 -1.74
N GLU A 87 -14.10 -2.42 -0.95
CA GLU A 87 -13.91 -1.06 -1.44
C GLU A 87 -12.69 -0.94 -2.37
N LYS A 88 -12.94 -0.51 -3.60
CA LYS A 88 -11.92 -0.31 -4.66
C LYS A 88 -10.67 0.46 -4.19
N ARG A 89 -10.83 1.39 -3.22
CA ARG A 89 -9.71 2.18 -2.70
C ARG A 89 -8.63 1.32 -2.01
N PHE A 90 -9.04 0.32 -1.21
CA PHE A 90 -8.08 -0.56 -0.52
C PHE A 90 -7.38 -1.49 -1.50
N VAL A 91 -8.14 -2.03 -2.47
CA VAL A 91 -7.56 -2.84 -3.55
C VAL A 91 -6.51 -2.04 -4.32
N LYS A 92 -6.86 -0.81 -4.74
CA LYS A 92 -5.94 0.07 -5.48
C LYS A 92 -4.68 0.38 -4.66
N GLN A 93 -4.81 0.65 -3.36
CA GLN A 93 -3.67 0.91 -2.49
C GLN A 93 -2.79 -0.33 -2.31
N MET A 94 -3.36 -1.52 -2.11
CA MET A 94 -2.59 -2.75 -1.97
C MET A 94 -1.84 -3.08 -3.27
N VAL A 95 -2.50 -2.97 -4.43
CA VAL A 95 -1.85 -3.14 -5.74
C VAL A 95 -0.72 -2.13 -5.94
N LYS A 96 -0.94 -0.85 -5.59
CA LYS A 96 0.08 0.21 -5.67
C LYS A 96 1.27 -0.09 -4.76
N ASN A 97 1.05 -0.73 -3.62
CA ASN A 97 2.10 -1.15 -2.70
C ASN A 97 2.80 -2.45 -3.14
N GLY A 98 2.38 -3.07 -4.24
CA GLY A 98 3.00 -4.26 -4.82
C GLY A 98 2.37 -5.59 -4.41
N ALA A 99 1.20 -5.59 -3.77
CA ALA A 99 0.51 -6.84 -3.48
C ALA A 99 0.13 -7.57 -4.78
N SER A 100 0.37 -8.88 -4.80
CA SER A 100 0.07 -9.75 -5.93
C SER A 100 -1.37 -10.30 -5.90
N GLY A 101 -2.08 -10.14 -4.78
CA GLY A 101 -3.46 -10.59 -4.66
C GLY A 101 -4.28 -9.79 -3.65
N TYR A 102 -5.62 -9.92 -3.80
CA TYR A 102 -6.59 -9.35 -2.88
C TYR A 102 -7.81 -10.26 -2.78
N LEU A 103 -8.12 -10.70 -1.59
CA LEU A 103 -9.27 -11.55 -1.28
C LEU A 103 -10.12 -10.94 -0.17
N LEU A 104 -11.39 -11.25 -0.18
CA LEU A 104 -12.25 -10.98 0.97
C LEU A 104 -12.05 -12.07 2.05
N LYS A 105 -12.20 -11.71 3.33
CA LYS A 105 -12.01 -12.66 4.45
C LYS A 105 -13.07 -13.77 4.53
N ASP A 106 -14.15 -13.63 3.78
CA ASP A 106 -15.25 -14.60 3.68
C ASP A 106 -15.14 -15.55 2.48
N VAL A 107 -14.02 -15.49 1.75
CA VAL A 107 -13.81 -16.40 0.60
C VAL A 107 -13.83 -17.87 1.04
N GLY A 108 -14.34 -18.74 0.15
CA GLY A 108 -14.32 -20.18 0.37
C GLY A 108 -12.92 -20.79 0.20
N LYS A 109 -12.78 -22.03 0.71
CA LYS A 109 -11.52 -22.80 0.61
C LYS A 109 -10.97 -22.86 -0.81
N ASP A 110 -11.81 -23.19 -1.77
CA ASP A 110 -11.39 -23.44 -3.16
C ASP A 110 -10.81 -22.16 -3.79
N GLU A 111 -11.44 -21.02 -3.55
CA GLU A 111 -10.99 -19.73 -4.05
C GLU A 111 -9.66 -19.31 -3.39
N LEU A 112 -9.51 -19.50 -2.07
CA LEU A 112 -8.25 -19.26 -1.38
C LEU A 112 -7.11 -20.09 -1.98
N LEU A 113 -7.35 -21.37 -2.27
CA LEU A 113 -6.35 -22.27 -2.89
C LEU A 113 -6.00 -21.83 -4.31
N ILE A 114 -6.99 -21.45 -5.11
CA ILE A 114 -6.78 -20.93 -6.47
C ILE A 114 -5.90 -19.68 -6.42
N ALA A 115 -6.23 -18.72 -5.53
CA ALA A 115 -5.48 -17.48 -5.38
C ALA A 115 -4.03 -17.73 -4.94
N ILE A 116 -3.80 -18.60 -3.95
CA ILE A 116 -2.46 -18.95 -3.47
C ILE A 116 -1.62 -19.53 -4.61
N ARG A 117 -2.16 -20.49 -5.37
CA ARG A 117 -1.42 -21.13 -6.47
C ARG A 117 -1.17 -20.19 -7.64
N ALA A 118 -2.15 -19.37 -8.02
CA ALA A 118 -1.98 -18.37 -9.06
C ALA A 118 -0.86 -17.37 -8.68
N VAL A 119 -0.90 -16.83 -7.46
CA VAL A 119 0.11 -15.89 -6.97
C VAL A 119 1.48 -16.57 -6.87
N TYR A 120 1.57 -17.81 -6.39
CA TYR A 120 2.83 -18.56 -6.35
C TYR A 120 3.44 -18.75 -7.74
N ASN A 121 2.63 -18.91 -8.77
CA ASN A 121 3.07 -19.05 -10.17
C ASN A 121 3.41 -17.72 -10.84
N GLY A 122 3.28 -16.60 -10.13
CA GLY A 122 3.62 -15.26 -10.64
C GLY A 122 2.45 -14.53 -11.30
N GLU A 123 1.25 -15.08 -11.21
CA GLU A 123 0.01 -14.43 -11.66
C GLU A 123 -0.53 -13.52 -10.56
N ASN A 124 -1.26 -12.47 -10.93
CA ASN A 124 -1.99 -11.67 -9.98
C ASN A 124 -3.40 -12.22 -9.78
N TYR A 125 -3.90 -12.22 -8.54
CA TYR A 125 -5.25 -12.68 -8.22
C TYR A 125 -6.01 -11.64 -7.39
N TYR A 126 -7.09 -11.10 -7.95
CA TYR A 126 -7.91 -10.09 -7.29
C TYR A 126 -9.38 -10.49 -7.37
N PHE A 127 -10.11 -10.22 -6.28
CA PHE A 127 -11.55 -10.49 -6.18
C PHE A 127 -12.34 -9.91 -7.38
N ASP A 128 -13.36 -10.64 -7.82
CA ASP A 128 -14.08 -10.51 -9.11
C ASP A 128 -14.68 -9.13 -9.44
N GLN A 129 -14.94 -8.27 -8.44
CA GLN A 129 -15.50 -6.93 -8.64
C GLN A 129 -14.47 -5.88 -9.05
N VAL A 130 -13.20 -6.22 -9.07
CA VAL A 130 -12.12 -5.30 -9.43
C VAL A 130 -11.49 -5.74 -10.72
N SER A 131 -11.84 -5.08 -11.80
CA SER A 131 -11.15 -5.29 -13.08
C SER A 131 -9.68 -4.91 -12.92
N VAL A 132 -8.80 -5.93 -12.83
CA VAL A 132 -7.33 -5.77 -12.79
C VAL A 132 -6.87 -4.88 -13.95
N SER A 133 -7.56 -4.95 -15.09
CA SER A 133 -7.28 -4.12 -16.26
C SER A 133 -7.53 -2.63 -15.99
N GLU A 134 -8.55 -2.28 -15.21
CA GLU A 134 -8.85 -0.89 -14.83
C GLU A 134 -7.82 -0.34 -13.84
N ILE A 135 -7.49 -1.12 -12.81
CA ILE A 135 -6.45 -0.74 -11.83
C ILE A 135 -5.10 -0.60 -12.52
N ASN A 136 -4.70 -1.57 -13.33
CA ASN A 136 -3.44 -1.49 -14.08
C ASN A 136 -3.43 -0.35 -15.10
N LYS A 137 -4.57 -0.01 -15.72
CA LYS A 137 -4.71 1.12 -16.63
C LYS A 137 -4.63 2.45 -15.88
N GLU A 138 -5.21 2.53 -14.69
CA GLU A 138 -5.08 3.69 -13.81
C GLU A 138 -3.65 3.82 -13.27
N LEU A 139 -3.06 2.72 -12.78
CA LEU A 139 -1.67 2.70 -12.33
C LEU A 139 -0.67 3.01 -13.45
N ARG A 140 -0.93 2.56 -14.69
CA ARG A 140 -0.11 2.96 -15.86
C ARG A 140 -0.30 4.41 -16.24
N LYS A 141 -1.49 4.97 -16.08
CA LYS A 141 -1.73 6.40 -16.25
C LYS A 141 -1.03 7.20 -15.13
N GLU A 142 -1.01 6.67 -13.91
CA GLU A 142 -0.28 7.24 -12.78
C GLU A 142 1.24 7.00 -12.89
N ALA A 143 1.70 5.86 -13.43
CA ALA A 143 3.11 5.52 -13.64
C ALA A 143 3.73 6.11 -14.93
N GLY A 144 2.89 6.49 -15.90
CA GLY A 144 3.28 7.45 -16.95
C GLY A 144 3.55 8.84 -16.38
N ASN A 145 3.18 9.03 -15.15
CA ASN A 145 3.48 10.16 -14.29
C ASN A 145 4.09 9.59 -13.00
N THR A 146 5.40 9.71 -12.83
CA THR A 146 6.24 9.46 -11.65
C THR A 146 5.51 9.04 -10.34
N LEU A 147 6.18 8.22 -9.51
CA LEU A 147 5.79 7.68 -8.19
C LEU A 147 5.27 8.67 -7.13
N PHE A 148 5.15 9.93 -7.51
CA PHE A 148 4.57 11.03 -6.72
C PHE A 148 3.54 11.73 -7.60
N PRO A 149 2.47 12.36 -7.07
CA PRO A 149 1.66 13.28 -7.85
C PRO A 149 2.65 14.26 -8.46
N ASN A 150 2.69 14.32 -9.82
CA ASN A 150 3.65 15.18 -10.52
C ASN A 150 3.45 16.60 -10.05
N LEU A 151 4.28 16.98 -9.11
CA LEU A 151 4.46 18.39 -8.84
C LEU A 151 5.21 18.96 -10.05
N THR A 152 4.65 19.96 -10.67
CA THR A 152 5.40 20.77 -11.62
C THR A 152 6.59 21.40 -10.89
N GLU A 153 7.64 21.76 -11.60
CA GLU A 153 8.78 22.48 -10.99
C GLU A 153 8.30 23.64 -10.12
N ARG A 154 7.27 24.35 -10.60
CA ARG A 154 6.67 25.49 -9.90
C ARG A 154 5.95 25.09 -8.62
N GLU A 155 5.20 24.01 -8.62
CA GLU A 155 4.56 23.50 -7.43
C GLU A 155 5.58 23.00 -6.40
N SER A 156 6.68 22.39 -6.84
CA SER A 156 7.77 21.97 -5.96
C SER A 156 8.47 23.16 -5.30
N GLU A 157 8.79 24.21 -6.05
CA GLU A 157 9.37 25.44 -5.52
C GLU A 157 8.45 26.07 -4.45
N ILE A 158 7.16 26.17 -4.75
CA ILE A 158 6.17 26.75 -3.84
C ILE A 158 6.04 25.87 -2.58
N LEU A 159 6.00 24.53 -2.71
CA LEU A 159 5.93 23.62 -1.58
C LEU A 159 7.12 23.77 -0.62
N VAL A 160 8.33 23.87 -1.16
CA VAL A 160 9.54 24.10 -0.36
C VAL A 160 9.47 25.44 0.38
N LEU A 161 8.99 26.49 -0.26
CA LEU A 161 8.85 27.80 0.39
C LEU A 161 7.75 27.79 1.49
N ILE A 162 6.65 27.10 1.25
CA ILE A 162 5.60 26.89 2.26
C ILE A 162 6.18 26.14 3.48
N SER A 163 6.97 25.09 3.27
CA SER A 163 7.54 24.30 4.36
C SER A 163 8.54 25.09 5.20
N LYS A 164 9.19 26.08 4.61
CA LYS A 164 10.10 27.02 5.30
C LYS A 164 9.35 28.18 6.02
N GLY A 165 8.01 28.17 5.96
CA GLY A 165 7.16 29.11 6.68
C GLY A 165 6.96 30.47 6.00
N PHE A 166 7.31 30.60 4.72
CA PHE A 166 7.08 31.85 3.98
C PHE A 166 5.58 32.10 3.74
N SER A 167 5.17 33.36 3.88
CA SER A 167 3.81 33.80 3.58
C SER A 167 3.55 33.80 2.06
N THR A 168 2.27 33.77 1.66
CA THR A 168 1.87 33.85 0.24
C THR A 168 2.46 35.08 -0.46
N GLN A 169 2.49 36.22 0.22
CA GLN A 169 3.09 37.48 -0.30
C GLN A 169 4.60 37.29 -0.54
N GLN A 170 5.33 36.75 0.44
CA GLN A 170 6.77 36.52 0.33
C GLN A 170 7.11 35.54 -0.81
N ILE A 171 6.30 34.49 -0.94
CA ILE A 171 6.45 33.51 -2.03
C ILE A 171 6.21 34.19 -3.39
N ALA A 172 5.17 35.00 -3.50
CA ALA A 172 4.87 35.77 -4.71
C ALA A 172 6.03 36.69 -5.13
N ASP A 173 6.58 37.42 -4.16
CA ASP A 173 7.72 38.35 -4.37
C ASP A 173 9.00 37.59 -4.76
N MET A 174 9.32 36.48 -4.07
CA MET A 174 10.50 35.64 -4.34
C MET A 174 10.46 34.99 -5.71
N LEU A 175 9.28 34.60 -6.14
CA LEU A 175 9.09 33.86 -7.39
C LEU A 175 8.64 34.73 -8.57
N PHE A 176 8.52 36.06 -8.35
CA PHE A 176 8.09 37.05 -9.34
C PHE A 176 6.74 36.70 -10.01
N ILE A 177 5.75 36.28 -9.21
CA ILE A 177 4.38 35.95 -9.66
C ILE A 177 3.33 36.65 -8.81
N SER A 178 2.06 36.60 -9.26
CA SER A 178 0.99 37.20 -8.47
C SER A 178 0.63 36.37 -7.25
N ILE A 179 0.08 37.01 -6.21
CA ILE A 179 -0.47 36.34 -5.02
C ILE A 179 -1.52 35.28 -5.45
N ASN A 180 -2.42 35.64 -6.38
CA ASN A 180 -3.44 34.74 -6.88
C ASN A 180 -2.82 33.48 -7.54
N THR A 181 -1.70 33.62 -8.22
CA THR A 181 -0.99 32.50 -8.82
C THR A 181 -0.44 31.55 -7.74
N VAL A 182 0.11 32.10 -6.65
CA VAL A 182 0.57 31.30 -5.50
C VAL A 182 -0.60 30.56 -4.84
N GLU A 183 -1.73 31.24 -4.60
CA GLU A 183 -2.93 30.62 -4.01
C GLU A 183 -3.50 29.49 -4.91
N THR A 184 -3.48 29.68 -6.21
CA THR A 184 -3.90 28.64 -7.17
C THR A 184 -2.99 27.40 -7.06
N HIS A 185 -1.67 27.58 -7.02
CA HIS A 185 -0.74 26.46 -6.84
C HIS A 185 -0.88 25.80 -5.47
N ARG A 186 -1.15 26.57 -4.40
CA ARG A 186 -1.44 26.00 -3.06
C ARG A 186 -2.70 25.13 -3.07
N ALA A 187 -3.77 25.59 -3.72
CA ALA A 187 -5.00 24.83 -3.85
C ALA A 187 -4.76 23.51 -4.61
N HIS A 188 -4.02 23.56 -5.72
CA HIS A 188 -3.64 22.37 -6.48
C HIS A 188 -2.75 21.41 -5.67
N LEU A 189 -1.83 21.92 -4.85
CA LEU A 189 -0.99 21.11 -3.97
C LEU A 189 -1.82 20.38 -2.91
N ILE A 190 -2.76 21.09 -2.29
CA ILE A 190 -3.69 20.54 -1.29
C ILE A 190 -4.56 19.44 -1.91
N ASP A 191 -5.10 19.69 -3.11
CA ASP A 191 -5.90 18.72 -3.87
C ASP A 191 -5.07 17.49 -4.27
N LYS A 192 -3.89 17.69 -4.84
CA LYS A 192 -2.96 16.62 -5.23
C LYS A 192 -2.49 15.75 -4.05
N ALA A 193 -2.32 16.37 -2.88
CA ALA A 193 -1.91 15.68 -1.66
C ALA A 193 -3.08 15.02 -0.93
N ASP A 194 -4.31 15.26 -1.36
CA ASP A 194 -5.57 14.80 -0.71
C ASP A 194 -5.62 15.20 0.78
N VAL A 195 -5.31 16.46 1.08
CA VAL A 195 -5.30 17.02 2.44
C VAL A 195 -6.19 18.26 2.53
N ASN A 196 -6.59 18.65 3.75
CA ASN A 196 -7.56 19.73 3.96
C ASN A 196 -6.93 21.09 4.28
N ASN A 197 -5.61 21.14 4.52
CA ASN A 197 -4.93 22.39 4.93
C ASN A 197 -3.41 22.34 4.73
N THR A 198 -2.77 23.48 4.91
CA THR A 198 -1.31 23.64 4.77
C THR A 198 -0.50 22.77 5.75
N ALA A 199 -0.98 22.58 6.98
CA ALA A 199 -0.27 21.72 7.95
C ALA A 199 -0.29 20.24 7.49
N GLY A 200 -1.42 19.78 6.97
CA GLY A 200 -1.55 18.47 6.31
C GLY A 200 -0.63 18.33 5.11
N LEU A 201 -0.53 19.39 4.28
CA LEU A 201 0.34 19.42 3.11
C LEU A 201 1.83 19.30 3.50
N ILE A 202 2.27 20.02 4.52
CA ILE A 202 3.67 19.96 5.01
C ILE A 202 3.97 18.56 5.57
N ARG A 203 3.05 18.01 6.38
CA ARG A 203 3.19 16.64 6.90
C ARG A 203 3.26 15.61 5.79
N TRP A 204 2.38 15.71 4.80
CA TRP A 204 2.37 14.85 3.62
C TRP A 204 3.70 14.95 2.85
N ALA A 205 4.19 16.16 2.62
CA ALA A 205 5.45 16.38 1.91
C ALA A 205 6.66 15.81 2.67
N ALA A 206 6.69 15.93 3.99
CA ALA A 206 7.74 15.34 4.84
C ALA A 206 7.71 13.79 4.80
N LEU A 207 6.52 13.19 4.87
CA LEU A 207 6.35 11.72 4.80
C LEU A 207 6.74 11.14 3.42
N ASN A 208 6.69 11.96 2.36
CA ASN A 208 7.05 11.56 1.01
C ASN A 208 8.47 12.02 0.59
N ALA A 209 9.30 12.45 1.54
CA ALA A 209 10.67 12.93 1.30
C ALA A 209 10.77 14.01 0.20
N LEU A 210 9.75 14.89 0.10
CA LEU A 210 9.71 16.02 -0.84
C LEU A 210 10.33 17.29 -0.25
N LEU A 211 10.75 17.24 1.02
CA LEU A 211 11.40 18.33 1.74
C LEU A 211 12.79 17.85 2.18
N GLU A 212 13.82 18.61 1.83
CA GLU A 212 15.17 18.48 2.36
C GLU A 212 15.31 19.12 3.73
#